data_31933ea54f07f3ea78b90851be2e0fed
#
_entry.id   31933ea54f07f3ea78b90851be2e0fed
#
_cell.length_a   1.000
_cell.length_b   1.000
_cell.length_c   1.000
_cell.angle_alpha   90.00
_cell.angle_beta   90.00
_cell.angle_gamma   90.00
#
_symmetry.space_group_name_H-M   'P 1'
#
loop_
_entity.id
_entity.type
_entity.pdbx_description
1 polymer ?
#
loop_
_entity_poly.entity_id
_entity_poly.type
_entity_poly.pdbx_seq_one_letter_code
_entity_poly.pdbx_strand_id
1 'polypeptide(L)'
;MSALRPIAITSLAEEAFGKLVQAITSGEFQPGQKLSEAQLARQLGISRGPLREALGRLEGRLVMRTPRIGVRVIDFSYEDLEQLFLVREALEGMAARLAAERMSDTELTRLQDLLAHHASQPALASGSAYHQQSQDQDFHFAIVRGARCERLERMLLDELYYQLRIQRLRSSTRPGRAQQALTEHREIVAALATRNPDAAEGTMRRHIRNARLSSVSALKSEPGEGAGAGRKGDGPQASPRRRSAGKSV
;
A
#
# COMPACT_ATOMS: atom_id res chain seq x y z
N MET A 1 0.83 45.71 19.89
CA MET A 1 1.59 44.48 19.48
C MET A 1 0.84 43.84 18.32
N SER A 2 1.37 43.93 17.11
CA SER A 2 0.76 43.34 15.92
C SER A 2 0.92 41.82 16.00
N ALA A 3 -0.19 41.08 16.18
CA ALA A 3 -0.19 39.63 16.12
C ALA A 3 -0.05 39.21 14.64
N LEU A 4 1.12 38.75 14.25
CA LEU A 4 1.33 38.10 12.96
C LEU A 4 0.40 36.87 12.89
N ARG A 5 -0.55 36.88 11.95
CA ARG A 5 -1.37 35.68 11.67
C ARG A 5 -0.50 34.65 10.95
N PRO A 6 -0.54 33.36 11.34
CA PRO A 6 0.17 32.32 10.60
C PRO A 6 -0.30 32.32 9.15
N ILE A 7 0.64 32.31 8.22
CA ILE A 7 0.35 32.14 6.81
C ILE A 7 0.11 30.63 6.63
N ALA A 8 -1.12 30.24 6.26
CA ALA A 8 -1.41 28.87 5.83
C ALA A 8 -0.80 28.66 4.43
N ILE A 9 0.47 28.39 4.39
CA ILE A 9 1.15 27.97 3.17
C ILE A 9 1.16 26.44 3.20
N THR A 10 0.43 25.83 2.28
CA THR A 10 0.70 24.42 1.92
C THR A 10 2.18 24.38 1.51
N SER A 11 3.00 23.65 2.25
CA SER A 11 4.43 23.67 1.95
C SER A 11 4.67 23.02 0.59
N LEU A 12 5.65 23.50 -0.18
CA LEU A 12 6.03 22.83 -1.44
C LEU A 12 6.35 21.35 -1.25
N ALA A 13 6.79 20.97 -0.05
CA ALA A 13 7.01 19.58 0.32
C ALA A 13 5.68 18.80 0.42
N GLU A 14 4.61 19.40 0.94
CA GLU A 14 3.28 18.78 1.01
C GLU A 14 2.69 18.58 -0.39
N GLU A 15 2.79 19.58 -1.25
CA GLU A 15 2.33 19.47 -2.63
C GLU A 15 3.13 18.42 -3.41
N ALA A 16 4.46 18.40 -3.24
CA ALA A 16 5.32 17.40 -3.85
C ALA A 16 4.99 15.99 -3.34
N PHE A 17 4.74 15.83 -2.04
CA PHE A 17 4.31 14.58 -1.43
C PHE A 17 3.01 14.08 -2.09
N GLY A 18 1.97 14.92 -2.16
CA GLY A 18 0.69 14.57 -2.77
C GLY A 18 0.82 14.14 -4.23
N LYS A 19 1.60 14.88 -5.04
CA LYS A 19 1.85 14.54 -6.46
C LYS A 19 2.62 13.23 -6.61
N LEU A 20 3.63 12.99 -5.79
CA LEU A 20 4.39 11.73 -5.82
C LEU A 20 3.52 10.54 -5.41
N VAL A 21 2.71 10.69 -4.36
CA VAL A 21 1.73 9.67 -3.96
C VAL A 21 0.80 9.34 -5.12
N GLN A 22 0.24 10.36 -5.77
CA GLN A 22 -0.65 10.17 -6.90
C GLN A 22 0.03 9.43 -8.05
N ALA A 23 1.21 9.87 -8.49
CA ALA A 23 1.96 9.27 -9.59
C ALA A 23 2.34 7.79 -9.32
N ILE A 24 2.73 7.47 -8.09
CA ILE A 24 3.05 6.07 -7.71
C ILE A 24 1.77 5.23 -7.64
N THR A 25 0.72 5.74 -7.00
CA THR A 25 -0.53 4.97 -6.81
C THR A 25 -1.37 4.85 -8.07
N SER A 26 -1.21 5.73 -9.05
CA SER A 26 -1.83 5.60 -10.37
C SER A 26 -1.04 4.69 -11.32
N GLY A 27 0.18 4.30 -10.96
CA GLY A 27 1.06 3.50 -11.80
C GLY A 27 1.85 4.31 -12.84
N GLU A 28 1.85 5.63 -12.78
CA GLU A 28 2.74 6.48 -13.60
C GLU A 28 4.20 6.18 -13.29
N PHE A 29 4.54 5.98 -12.02
CA PHE A 29 5.81 5.41 -11.60
C PHE A 29 5.64 3.93 -11.26
N GLN A 30 6.34 3.08 -12.01
CA GLN A 30 6.26 1.63 -11.87
C GLN A 30 7.01 1.13 -10.62
N PRO A 31 6.60 0.01 -10.03
CA PRO A 31 7.36 -0.68 -8.99
C PRO A 31 8.81 -0.95 -9.43
N GLY A 32 9.76 -0.75 -8.51
CA GLY A 32 11.19 -0.86 -8.79
C GLY A 32 11.78 0.31 -9.59
N GLN A 33 10.97 1.19 -10.17
CA GLN A 33 11.44 2.31 -10.98
C GLN A 33 12.33 3.25 -10.16
N LYS A 34 13.49 3.60 -10.72
CA LYS A 34 14.39 4.60 -10.12
C LYS A 34 13.83 6.00 -10.29
N LEU A 35 13.76 6.75 -9.18
CA LEU A 35 13.32 8.13 -9.12
C LEU A 35 14.53 9.05 -9.08
N SER A 36 14.69 9.89 -10.13
CA SER A 36 15.75 10.88 -10.19
C SER A 36 15.35 12.16 -9.48
N GLU A 37 15.94 12.46 -8.31
CA GLU A 37 15.65 13.68 -7.56
C GLU A 37 15.85 14.95 -8.41
N ALA A 38 16.86 14.97 -9.29
CA ALA A 38 17.13 16.11 -10.16
C ALA A 38 16.06 16.29 -11.24
N GLN A 39 15.56 15.20 -11.81
CA GLN A 39 14.50 15.23 -12.81
C GLN A 39 13.15 15.62 -12.18
N LEU A 40 12.79 15.00 -11.05
CA LEU A 40 11.56 15.31 -10.33
C LEU A 40 11.50 16.76 -9.85
N ALA A 41 12.61 17.30 -9.31
CA ALA A 41 12.67 18.71 -8.91
C ALA A 41 12.39 19.64 -10.09
N ARG A 42 12.97 19.36 -11.27
CA ARG A 42 12.71 20.13 -12.51
C ARG A 42 11.25 20.00 -12.96
N GLN A 43 10.70 18.80 -12.98
CA GLN A 43 9.32 18.55 -13.42
C GLN A 43 8.29 19.22 -12.50
N LEU A 44 8.55 19.24 -11.19
CA LEU A 44 7.70 19.89 -10.21
C LEU A 44 7.95 21.40 -10.08
N GLY A 45 8.99 21.93 -10.70
CA GLY A 45 9.34 23.35 -10.60
C GLY A 45 9.79 23.79 -9.21
N ILE A 46 10.39 22.88 -8.41
CA ILE A 46 10.82 23.14 -7.04
C ILE A 46 12.31 22.85 -6.83
N SER A 47 12.87 23.36 -5.75
CA SER A 47 14.24 23.01 -5.34
C SER A 47 14.31 21.58 -4.79
N ARG A 48 15.53 21.04 -4.64
CA ARG A 48 15.74 19.68 -4.11
C ARG A 48 15.37 19.52 -2.64
N GLY A 49 15.36 20.61 -1.85
CA GLY A 49 15.03 20.59 -0.42
C GLY A 49 13.63 20.04 -0.15
N PRO A 50 12.56 20.73 -0.57
CA PRO A 50 11.19 20.27 -0.40
C PRO A 50 10.92 18.90 -1.06
N LEU A 51 11.58 18.59 -2.20
CA LEU A 51 11.47 17.27 -2.80
C LEU A 51 12.05 16.16 -1.92
N ARG A 52 13.23 16.38 -1.32
CA ARG A 52 13.85 15.41 -0.40
C ARG A 52 13.04 15.19 0.86
N GLU A 53 12.43 16.25 1.37
CA GLU A 53 11.49 16.16 2.50
C GLU A 53 10.28 15.27 2.13
N ALA A 54 9.65 15.53 0.97
CA ALA A 54 8.55 14.72 0.47
C ALA A 54 8.95 13.24 0.27
N LEU A 55 10.11 12.99 -0.35
CA LEU A 55 10.63 11.62 -0.54
C LEU A 55 10.98 10.95 0.79
N GLY A 56 11.51 11.69 1.77
CA GLY A 56 11.77 11.17 3.12
C GLY A 56 10.51 10.71 3.84
N ARG A 57 9.39 11.42 3.67
CA ARG A 57 8.08 11.02 4.21
C ARG A 57 7.52 9.77 3.53
N LEU A 58 7.89 9.51 2.28
CA LEU A 58 7.49 8.32 1.52
C LEU A 58 8.41 7.12 1.76
N GLU A 59 9.56 7.32 2.37
CA GLU A 59 10.55 6.25 2.62
C GLU A 59 9.98 5.18 3.55
N GLY A 60 10.13 3.92 3.18
CA GLY A 60 9.52 2.77 3.86
C GLY A 60 8.03 2.55 3.58
N ARG A 61 7.36 3.52 2.93
CA ARG A 61 5.92 3.46 2.60
C ARG A 61 5.66 3.21 1.11
N LEU A 62 6.22 4.05 0.26
CA LEU A 62 6.07 3.99 -1.20
C LEU A 62 7.40 3.96 -1.94
N VAL A 63 8.45 4.45 -1.31
CA VAL A 63 9.79 4.45 -1.89
C VAL A 63 10.80 3.86 -0.93
N MET A 64 11.87 3.31 -1.50
CA MET A 64 13.02 2.80 -0.78
C MET A 64 14.24 3.60 -1.21
N ARG A 65 15.07 4.00 -0.25
CA ARG A 65 16.35 4.65 -0.50
C ARG A 65 17.47 3.64 -0.27
N THR A 66 18.26 3.40 -1.29
CA THR A 66 19.45 2.54 -1.19
C THR A 66 20.71 3.40 -1.33
N PRO A 67 21.68 3.30 -0.40
CA PRO A 67 22.92 4.03 -0.50
C PRO A 67 23.59 3.82 -1.87
N ARG A 68 24.12 4.87 -2.49
CA ARG A 68 24.77 4.89 -3.80
C ARG A 68 23.87 4.56 -5.02
N ILE A 69 22.69 3.96 -4.82
CA ILE A 69 21.75 3.64 -5.90
C ILE A 69 20.70 4.73 -6.06
N GLY A 70 20.29 5.36 -4.95
CA GLY A 70 19.28 6.42 -4.91
C GLY A 70 17.92 5.93 -4.45
N VAL A 71 16.87 6.65 -4.87
CA VAL A 71 15.48 6.37 -4.49
C VAL A 71 14.80 5.54 -5.59
N ARG A 72 14.06 4.51 -5.18
CA ARG A 72 13.22 3.69 -6.06
C ARG A 72 11.82 3.55 -5.48
N VAL A 73 10.84 3.36 -6.34
CA VAL A 73 9.50 2.91 -5.93
C VAL A 73 9.62 1.52 -5.31
N ILE A 74 8.89 1.27 -4.22
CA ILE A 74 8.87 -0.06 -3.59
C ILE A 74 8.33 -1.07 -4.60
N ASP A 75 9.04 -2.17 -4.71
CA ASP A 75 8.62 -3.36 -5.43
C ASP A 75 8.44 -4.49 -4.43
N PHE A 76 7.23 -5.03 -4.38
CA PHE A 76 6.89 -6.07 -3.43
C PHE A 76 7.25 -7.43 -4.01
N SER A 77 8.11 -8.15 -3.30
CA SER A 77 8.31 -9.56 -3.55
C SER A 77 7.03 -10.37 -3.24
N TYR A 78 6.98 -11.59 -3.71
CA TYR A 78 5.90 -12.52 -3.36
C TYR A 78 5.77 -12.67 -1.83
N GLU A 79 6.88 -12.79 -1.13
CA GLU A 79 6.93 -12.93 0.32
C GLU A 79 6.42 -11.69 1.06
N ASP A 80 6.84 -10.50 0.62
CA ASP A 80 6.34 -9.23 1.19
C ASP A 80 4.83 -9.11 1.05
N LEU A 81 4.31 -9.52 -0.11
CA LEU A 81 2.88 -9.49 -0.38
C LEU A 81 2.10 -10.48 0.49
N GLU A 82 2.59 -11.71 0.64
CA GLU A 82 2.00 -12.70 1.54
C GLU A 82 1.94 -12.20 2.99
N GLN A 83 3.05 -11.68 3.49
CA GLN A 83 3.13 -11.12 4.85
C GLN A 83 2.18 -9.93 5.03
N LEU A 84 2.12 -9.02 4.06
CA LEU A 84 1.22 -7.88 4.09
C LEU A 84 -0.24 -8.33 4.20
N PHE A 85 -0.66 -9.33 3.42
CA PHE A 85 -2.03 -9.84 3.45
C PHE A 85 -2.36 -10.58 4.75
N LEU A 86 -1.40 -11.28 5.37
CA LEU A 86 -1.61 -11.92 6.68
C LEU A 86 -1.84 -10.88 7.78
N VAL A 87 -1.04 -9.83 7.82
CA VAL A 87 -1.21 -8.71 8.76
C VAL A 87 -2.54 -8.01 8.50
N ARG A 88 -2.85 -7.75 7.25
CA ARG A 88 -4.10 -7.13 6.82
C ARG A 88 -5.32 -7.94 7.25
N GLU A 89 -5.31 -9.26 7.05
CA GLU A 89 -6.40 -10.15 7.45
C GLU A 89 -6.65 -10.08 8.96
N ALA A 90 -5.60 -10.05 9.77
CA ALA A 90 -5.71 -9.97 11.22
C ALA A 90 -6.28 -8.61 11.66
N LEU A 91 -5.75 -7.51 11.15
CA LEU A 91 -6.11 -6.16 11.57
C LEU A 91 -7.48 -5.72 11.02
N GLU A 92 -7.75 -5.94 9.73
CA GLU A 92 -9.04 -5.55 9.14
C GLU A 92 -10.18 -6.46 9.60
N GLY A 93 -9.91 -7.75 9.86
CA GLY A 93 -10.88 -8.64 10.50
C GLY A 93 -11.30 -8.15 11.87
N MET A 94 -10.32 -7.78 12.72
CA MET A 94 -10.60 -7.19 14.03
C MET A 94 -11.30 -5.83 13.91
N ALA A 95 -10.93 -4.99 12.93
CA ALA A 95 -11.61 -3.72 12.69
C ALA A 95 -13.10 -3.94 12.35
N ALA A 96 -13.43 -4.91 11.49
CA ALA A 96 -14.81 -5.23 11.15
C ALA A 96 -15.59 -5.75 12.37
N ARG A 97 -14.97 -6.59 13.22
CA ARG A 97 -15.55 -7.03 14.48
C ARG A 97 -15.98 -5.85 15.36
N LEU A 98 -15.03 -4.95 15.63
CA LEU A 98 -15.27 -3.76 16.45
C LEU A 98 -16.26 -2.77 15.80
N ALA A 99 -16.22 -2.65 14.49
CA ALA A 99 -17.16 -1.81 13.74
C ALA A 99 -18.61 -2.30 13.88
N ALA A 100 -18.84 -3.62 13.87
CA ALA A 100 -20.17 -4.19 14.10
C ALA A 100 -20.75 -3.80 15.47
N GLU A 101 -19.89 -3.66 16.48
CA GLU A 101 -20.27 -3.25 17.83
C GLU A 101 -20.47 -1.74 17.98
N ARG A 102 -19.69 -0.93 17.23
CA ARG A 102 -19.45 0.50 17.56
C ARG A 102 -19.95 1.49 16.53
N MET A 103 -20.13 1.10 15.28
CA MET A 103 -20.67 1.99 14.26
C MET A 103 -22.12 2.37 14.59
N SER A 104 -22.44 3.66 14.43
CA SER A 104 -23.81 4.13 14.48
C SER A 104 -24.59 3.74 13.22
N ASP A 105 -25.92 3.78 13.28
CA ASP A 105 -26.76 3.51 12.12
C ASP A 105 -26.53 4.52 10.99
N THR A 106 -26.21 5.78 11.35
CA THR A 106 -25.83 6.81 10.37
C THR A 106 -24.53 6.44 9.64
N GLU A 107 -23.53 5.91 10.33
CA GLU A 107 -22.28 5.48 9.70
C GLU A 107 -22.50 4.25 8.82
N LEU A 108 -23.34 3.31 9.22
CA LEU A 108 -23.73 2.17 8.39
C LEU A 108 -24.47 2.60 7.11
N THR A 109 -25.38 3.57 7.23
CA THR A 109 -26.09 4.14 6.06
C THR A 109 -25.08 4.80 5.11
N ARG A 110 -24.14 5.61 5.62
CA ARG A 110 -23.08 6.22 4.80
C ARG A 110 -22.21 5.17 4.10
N LEU A 111 -21.94 4.05 4.77
CA LEU A 111 -21.17 2.95 4.18
C LEU A 111 -21.94 2.26 3.05
N GLN A 112 -23.27 2.11 3.19
CA GLN A 112 -24.15 1.61 2.12
C GLN A 112 -24.19 2.55 0.92
N ASP A 113 -24.34 3.87 1.18
CA ASP A 113 -24.31 4.90 0.15
C ASP A 113 -22.96 4.93 -0.60
N LEU A 114 -21.86 4.76 0.12
CA LEU A 114 -20.53 4.64 -0.46
C LEU A 114 -20.43 3.46 -1.42
N LEU A 115 -20.95 2.29 -1.06
CA LEU A 115 -20.98 1.13 -1.96
C LEU A 115 -21.90 1.34 -3.17
N ALA A 116 -23.03 2.00 -2.99
CA ALA A 116 -23.92 2.36 -4.10
C ALA A 116 -23.21 3.32 -5.08
N HIS A 117 -22.50 4.32 -4.56
CA HIS A 117 -21.66 5.21 -5.36
C HIS A 117 -20.56 4.44 -6.10
N HIS A 118 -19.85 3.52 -5.43
CA HIS A 118 -18.84 2.69 -6.09
C HIS A 118 -19.45 1.85 -7.22
N ALA A 119 -20.61 1.24 -6.99
CA ALA A 119 -21.30 0.42 -7.99
C ALA A 119 -21.69 1.19 -9.25
N SER A 120 -21.93 2.50 -9.13
CA SER A 120 -22.27 3.37 -10.27
C SER A 120 -21.07 3.83 -11.10
N GLN A 121 -19.84 3.56 -10.65
CA GLN A 121 -18.64 3.99 -11.38
C GLN A 121 -18.49 3.20 -12.69
N PRO A 122 -18.24 3.85 -13.84
CA PRO A 122 -18.16 3.18 -15.15
C PRO A 122 -17.13 2.05 -15.20
N ALA A 123 -15.96 2.24 -14.56
CA ALA A 123 -14.91 1.23 -14.52
C ALA A 123 -15.35 -0.05 -13.77
N LEU A 124 -16.12 0.09 -12.68
CA LEU A 124 -16.65 -1.05 -11.94
C LEU A 124 -17.84 -1.69 -12.69
N ALA A 125 -18.71 -0.88 -13.27
CA ALA A 125 -19.84 -1.38 -14.06
C ALA A 125 -19.38 -2.19 -15.28
N SER A 126 -18.32 -1.76 -15.97
CA SER A 126 -17.69 -2.50 -17.07
C SER A 126 -16.80 -3.67 -16.63
N GLY A 127 -16.51 -3.78 -15.33
CA GLY A 127 -15.61 -4.80 -14.79
C GLY A 127 -14.13 -4.56 -15.05
N SER A 128 -13.75 -3.39 -15.55
CA SER A 128 -12.36 -3.09 -15.88
C SER A 128 -11.50 -2.79 -14.67
N ALA A 129 -12.05 -2.17 -13.63
CA ALA A 129 -11.34 -1.89 -12.39
C ALA A 129 -12.29 -1.50 -11.24
N TYR A 130 -11.79 -1.61 -10.00
CA TYR A 130 -12.45 -1.09 -8.81
C TYR A 130 -11.54 -0.07 -8.13
N HIS A 131 -11.71 1.20 -8.48
CA HIS A 131 -10.91 2.29 -7.92
C HIS A 131 -11.61 2.93 -6.72
N GLN A 132 -10.92 2.96 -5.58
CA GLN A 132 -11.32 3.72 -4.40
C GLN A 132 -10.41 4.97 -4.35
N GLN A 133 -10.97 6.13 -4.70
CA GLN A 133 -10.20 7.30 -5.14
C GLN A 133 -9.46 8.04 -4.02
N SER A 134 -10.03 8.16 -2.82
CA SER A 134 -9.45 8.90 -1.69
C SER A 134 -9.63 8.14 -0.38
N GLN A 135 -8.96 8.59 0.70
CA GLN A 135 -9.15 8.00 2.03
C GLN A 135 -10.61 8.05 2.50
N ASP A 136 -11.32 9.13 2.18
CA ASP A 136 -12.71 9.32 2.60
C ASP A 136 -13.68 8.48 1.76
N GLN A 137 -13.24 8.03 0.58
CA GLN A 137 -14.01 7.16 -0.32
C GLN A 137 -13.51 5.71 -0.30
N ASP A 138 -12.68 5.34 0.66
CA ASP A 138 -12.19 3.97 0.81
C ASP A 138 -13.09 3.19 1.77
N PHE A 139 -13.72 2.14 1.26
CA PHE A 139 -14.62 1.26 2.00
C PHE A 139 -13.98 0.67 3.26
N HIS A 140 -12.75 0.18 3.16
CA HIS A 140 -12.06 -0.44 4.29
C HIS A 140 -11.73 0.59 5.38
N PHE A 141 -11.40 1.81 4.98
CA PHE A 141 -11.09 2.87 5.94
C PHE A 141 -12.31 3.38 6.68
N ALA A 142 -13.47 3.41 6.03
CA ALA A 142 -14.72 3.71 6.73
C ALA A 142 -14.98 2.69 7.86
N ILE A 143 -14.72 1.40 7.62
CA ILE A 143 -14.84 0.35 8.63
C ILE A 143 -13.78 0.50 9.72
N VAL A 144 -12.51 0.76 9.36
CA VAL A 144 -11.42 0.95 10.33
C VAL A 144 -11.70 2.12 11.26
N ARG A 145 -12.19 3.26 10.74
CA ARG A 145 -12.60 4.41 11.55
C ARG A 145 -13.81 4.07 12.43
N GLY A 146 -14.78 3.33 11.88
CA GLY A 146 -15.95 2.85 12.60
C GLY A 146 -15.63 1.88 13.74
N ALA A 147 -14.48 1.22 13.70
CA ALA A 147 -13.97 0.39 14.79
C ALA A 147 -13.60 1.18 16.05
N ARG A 148 -13.41 2.50 15.94
CA ARG A 148 -13.04 3.41 17.05
C ARG A 148 -11.90 2.85 17.90
N CYS A 149 -10.84 2.40 17.24
CA CYS A 149 -9.62 1.87 17.83
C CYS A 149 -8.42 2.58 17.24
N GLU A 150 -7.94 3.64 17.90
CA GLU A 150 -6.85 4.48 17.41
C GLU A 150 -5.59 3.70 17.02
N ARG A 151 -5.29 2.59 17.71
CA ARG A 151 -4.13 1.77 17.37
C ARG A 151 -4.30 1.06 16.03
N LEU A 152 -5.47 0.47 15.78
CA LEU A 152 -5.78 -0.15 14.49
C LEU A 152 -5.78 0.90 13.38
N GLU A 153 -6.36 2.07 13.65
CA GLU A 153 -6.40 3.17 12.70
C GLU A 153 -5.00 3.60 12.30
N ARG A 154 -4.10 3.88 13.24
CA ARG A 154 -2.70 4.23 12.95
C ARG A 154 -1.97 3.16 12.14
N MET A 155 -2.06 1.89 12.54
CA MET A 155 -1.40 0.80 11.83
C MET A 155 -1.90 0.65 10.40
N LEU A 156 -3.21 0.74 10.16
CA LEU A 156 -3.81 0.52 8.85
C LEU A 156 -3.79 1.77 7.98
N LEU A 157 -4.04 2.96 8.55
CA LEU A 157 -4.20 4.20 7.77
C LEU A 157 -2.92 5.03 7.66
N ASP A 158 -1.98 4.92 8.60
CA ASP A 158 -0.74 5.68 8.56
C ASP A 158 0.44 4.84 8.08
N GLU A 159 0.57 3.60 8.58
CA GLU A 159 1.74 2.76 8.29
C GLU A 159 1.54 1.95 7.00
N LEU A 160 0.40 1.26 6.86
CA LEU A 160 0.16 0.32 5.75
C LEU A 160 -0.66 0.91 4.59
N TYR A 161 -1.25 2.09 4.76
CA TYR A 161 -2.19 2.71 3.81
C TYR A 161 -1.74 2.65 2.36
N TYR A 162 -0.55 3.17 2.07
CA TYR A 162 -0.08 3.32 0.70
C TYR A 162 0.22 1.96 0.05
N GLN A 163 0.78 1.03 0.82
CA GLN A 163 1.05 -0.33 0.37
C GLN A 163 -0.26 -1.05 0.03
N LEU A 164 -1.26 -0.92 0.89
CA LEU A 164 -2.60 -1.49 0.69
C LEU A 164 -3.27 -0.89 -0.56
N ARG A 165 -3.14 0.40 -0.77
CA ARG A 165 -3.72 1.08 -1.93
C ARG A 165 -3.12 0.60 -3.25
N ILE A 166 -1.79 0.45 -3.33
CA ILE A 166 -1.12 -0.11 -4.51
C ILE A 166 -1.63 -1.53 -4.79
N GLN A 167 -1.69 -2.38 -3.76
CA GLN A 167 -2.11 -3.76 -3.92
C GLN A 167 -3.59 -3.89 -4.32
N ARG A 168 -4.46 -3.04 -3.79
CA ARG A 168 -5.87 -3.00 -4.20
C ARG A 168 -6.01 -2.60 -5.67
N LEU A 169 -5.25 -1.60 -6.13
CA LEU A 169 -5.25 -1.20 -7.53
C LEU A 169 -4.84 -2.37 -8.43
N ARG A 170 -3.72 -3.03 -8.14
CA ARG A 170 -3.23 -4.19 -8.90
C ARG A 170 -4.23 -5.35 -8.91
N SER A 171 -4.83 -5.68 -7.78
CA SER A 171 -5.80 -6.78 -7.71
C SER A 171 -7.12 -6.45 -8.42
N SER A 172 -7.55 -5.18 -8.41
CA SER A 172 -8.84 -4.74 -8.94
C SER A 172 -8.93 -4.73 -10.46
N THR A 173 -7.80 -4.66 -11.15
CA THR A 173 -7.74 -4.67 -12.63
C THR A 173 -7.86 -6.07 -13.25
N ARG A 174 -7.97 -7.12 -12.42
CA ARG A 174 -8.14 -8.48 -12.93
C ARG A 174 -9.58 -8.73 -13.39
N PRO A 175 -9.77 -9.45 -14.49
CA PRO A 175 -11.10 -9.79 -14.98
C PRO A 175 -11.95 -10.46 -13.90
N GLY A 176 -13.15 -9.94 -13.67
CA GLY A 176 -14.11 -10.44 -12.69
C GLY A 176 -13.82 -10.11 -11.22
N ARG A 177 -12.59 -9.68 -10.86
CA ARG A 177 -12.25 -9.41 -9.45
C ARG A 177 -12.96 -8.17 -8.90
N ALA A 178 -13.15 -7.16 -9.74
CA ALA A 178 -13.83 -5.92 -9.35
C ALA A 178 -15.27 -6.18 -8.89
N GLN A 179 -16.06 -6.93 -9.67
CA GLN A 179 -17.44 -7.30 -9.34
C GLN A 179 -17.51 -8.23 -8.14
N GLN A 180 -16.59 -9.20 -8.06
CA GLN A 180 -16.50 -10.09 -6.92
C GLN A 180 -16.20 -9.30 -5.63
N ALA A 181 -15.27 -8.35 -5.67
CA ALA A 181 -14.96 -7.49 -4.52
C ALA A 181 -16.17 -6.67 -4.06
N LEU A 182 -16.94 -6.11 -5.01
CA LEU A 182 -18.16 -5.38 -4.68
C LEU A 182 -19.20 -6.28 -3.99
N THR A 183 -19.36 -7.53 -4.47
CA THR A 183 -20.25 -8.51 -3.84
C THR A 183 -19.80 -8.84 -2.42
N GLU A 184 -18.50 -9.10 -2.24
CA GLU A 184 -17.91 -9.36 -0.92
C GLU A 184 -18.07 -8.16 0.03
N HIS A 185 -17.93 -6.92 -0.46
CA HIS A 185 -18.15 -5.71 0.33
C HIS A 185 -19.62 -5.59 0.78
N ARG A 186 -20.58 -5.93 -0.07
CA ARG A 186 -22.01 -5.97 0.29
C ARG A 186 -22.29 -6.99 1.40
N GLU A 187 -21.65 -8.16 1.33
CA GLU A 187 -21.75 -9.17 2.38
C GLU A 187 -21.17 -8.67 3.72
N ILE A 188 -20.05 -7.93 3.69
CA ILE A 188 -19.48 -7.31 4.88
C ILE A 188 -20.46 -6.30 5.49
N VAL A 189 -21.05 -5.42 4.67
CA VAL A 189 -22.03 -4.44 5.14
C VAL A 189 -23.27 -5.12 5.73
N ALA A 190 -23.76 -6.18 5.11
CA ALA A 190 -24.88 -6.96 5.64
C ALA A 190 -24.54 -7.54 7.02
N ALA A 191 -23.33 -8.09 7.20
CA ALA A 191 -22.86 -8.61 8.49
C ALA A 191 -22.73 -7.49 9.56
N LEU A 192 -22.21 -6.31 9.18
CA LEU A 192 -22.15 -5.14 10.07
C LEU A 192 -23.56 -4.68 10.50
N ALA A 193 -24.52 -4.66 9.58
CA ALA A 193 -25.91 -4.24 9.84
C ALA A 193 -26.65 -5.19 10.80
N THR A 194 -26.30 -6.46 10.82
CA THR A 194 -26.85 -7.43 11.80
C THR A 194 -26.25 -7.30 13.19
N ARG A 195 -25.29 -6.39 13.39
CA ARG A 195 -24.59 -6.21 14.66
C ARG A 195 -23.97 -7.50 15.20
N ASN A 196 -23.51 -8.38 14.30
CA ASN A 196 -22.87 -9.64 14.65
C ASN A 196 -21.36 -9.54 14.43
N PRO A 197 -20.55 -9.38 15.51
CA PRO A 197 -19.10 -9.19 15.42
C PRO A 197 -18.38 -10.38 14.76
N ASP A 198 -18.80 -11.62 15.08
CA ASP A 198 -18.16 -12.82 14.52
C ASP A 198 -18.42 -12.96 13.02
N ALA A 199 -19.64 -12.68 12.59
CA ALA A 199 -19.99 -12.68 11.17
C ALA A 199 -19.24 -11.58 10.39
N ALA A 200 -19.15 -10.36 10.95
CA ALA A 200 -18.43 -9.25 10.33
C ALA A 200 -16.94 -9.55 10.19
N GLU A 201 -16.30 -10.06 11.25
CA GLU A 201 -14.89 -10.49 11.22
C GLU A 201 -14.69 -11.60 10.18
N GLY A 202 -15.50 -12.67 10.22
CA GLY A 202 -15.37 -13.81 9.31
C GLY A 202 -15.53 -13.42 7.85
N THR A 203 -16.46 -12.52 7.54
CA THR A 203 -16.71 -12.02 6.18
C THR A 203 -15.55 -11.15 5.69
N MET A 204 -15.04 -10.24 6.53
CA MET A 204 -13.88 -9.43 6.20
C MET A 204 -12.64 -10.30 5.95
N ARG A 205 -12.33 -11.25 6.83
CA ARG A 205 -11.20 -12.18 6.65
C ARG A 205 -11.31 -12.97 5.35
N ARG A 206 -12.49 -13.45 4.99
CA ARG A 206 -12.73 -14.15 3.72
C ARG A 206 -12.45 -13.24 2.53
N HIS A 207 -12.93 -12.00 2.55
CA HIS A 207 -12.64 -11.01 1.52
C HIS A 207 -11.14 -10.77 1.34
N ILE A 208 -10.39 -10.58 2.44
CA ILE A 208 -8.94 -10.35 2.39
C ILE A 208 -8.19 -11.58 1.85
N ARG A 209 -8.59 -12.81 2.22
CA ARG A 209 -8.02 -14.05 1.64
C ARG A 209 -8.25 -14.15 0.15
N ASN A 210 -9.45 -13.83 -0.33
CA ASN A 210 -9.77 -13.84 -1.76
C ASN A 210 -8.93 -12.79 -2.51
N ALA A 211 -8.74 -11.59 -1.93
CA ALA A 211 -7.88 -10.57 -2.49
C ALA A 211 -6.41 -11.01 -2.54
N ARG A 212 -5.91 -11.72 -1.49
CA ARG A 212 -4.58 -12.31 -1.47
C ARG A 212 -4.39 -13.30 -2.62
N LEU A 213 -5.28 -14.29 -2.74
CA LEU A 213 -5.21 -15.29 -3.80
C LEU A 213 -5.21 -14.66 -5.19
N SER A 214 -6.01 -13.62 -5.39
CA SER A 214 -6.04 -12.86 -6.62
C SER A 214 -4.71 -12.12 -6.87
N SER A 215 -4.15 -11.44 -5.90
CA SER A 215 -2.91 -10.67 -6.04
C SER A 215 -1.69 -11.55 -6.25
N VAL A 216 -1.60 -12.65 -5.51
CA VAL A 216 -0.51 -13.62 -5.56
C VAL A 216 -0.46 -14.34 -6.91
N SER A 217 -1.61 -14.74 -7.45
CA SER A 217 -1.65 -15.36 -8.79
C SER A 217 -1.25 -14.39 -9.90
N ALA A 218 -1.36 -13.06 -9.67
CA ALA A 218 -0.87 -12.04 -10.60
C ALA A 218 0.63 -12.05 -10.76
N LEU A 219 1.36 -12.06 -9.63
CA LEU A 219 2.83 -12.10 -9.64
C LEU A 219 3.40 -13.38 -10.27
N LYS A 220 2.67 -14.50 -10.16
CA LYS A 220 3.10 -15.76 -10.80
C LYS A 220 2.87 -15.79 -12.30
N SER A 221 2.00 -14.98 -12.84
CA SER A 221 1.67 -14.93 -14.28
C SER A 221 2.42 -13.83 -15.05
N GLU A 222 3.10 -12.90 -14.38
CA GLU A 222 4.02 -11.98 -15.04
C GLU A 222 5.31 -12.74 -15.38
N PRO A 223 5.74 -12.83 -16.68
CA PRO A 223 7.00 -13.43 -17.03
C PRO A 223 8.12 -12.60 -16.40
N GLY A 224 8.91 -13.23 -15.53
CA GLY A 224 9.94 -12.57 -14.74
C GLY A 224 11.02 -11.90 -15.61
N GLU A 225 10.95 -10.60 -15.76
CA GLU A 225 12.09 -9.75 -16.04
C GLU A 225 12.71 -9.36 -14.71
N GLY A 226 13.68 -10.13 -14.22
CA GLY A 226 14.43 -9.70 -13.05
C GLY A 226 14.98 -10.76 -12.10
N ALA A 227 15.04 -12.02 -12.50
CA ALA A 227 15.85 -12.99 -11.77
C ALA A 227 17.30 -12.95 -12.28
N GLY A 228 18.06 -11.92 -11.91
CA GLY A 228 19.43 -11.76 -12.38
C GLY A 228 20.31 -10.85 -11.53
N ALA A 229 20.48 -11.13 -10.24
CA ALA A 229 21.67 -10.72 -9.50
C ALA A 229 21.85 -11.65 -8.31
N GLY A 230 22.31 -12.88 -8.62
CA GLY A 230 22.73 -13.83 -7.61
C GLY A 230 23.78 -13.19 -6.70
N ARG A 231 23.54 -13.19 -5.42
CA ARG A 231 24.57 -13.08 -4.41
C ARG A 231 25.50 -14.28 -4.57
N LYS A 232 26.55 -14.15 -5.40
CA LYS A 232 27.74 -14.97 -5.23
C LYS A 232 28.40 -14.51 -3.94
N GLY A 233 28.28 -15.32 -2.92
CA GLY A 233 29.07 -15.20 -1.72
C GLY A 233 30.52 -15.46 -2.07
N ASP A 234 31.36 -14.42 -2.11
CA ASP A 234 32.80 -14.56 -2.02
C ASP A 234 33.14 -14.94 -0.58
N GLY A 235 33.29 -16.24 -0.37
CA GLY A 235 33.97 -16.77 0.78
C GLY A 235 35.47 -16.43 0.67
N PRO A 236 36.17 -16.17 1.79
CA PRO A 236 37.58 -15.81 1.76
C PRO A 236 38.40 -16.98 1.28
N GLN A 237 39.07 -16.84 0.12
CA GLN A 237 40.07 -17.76 -0.36
C GLN A 237 41.30 -17.69 0.57
N ALA A 238 41.56 -18.80 1.22
CA ALA A 238 42.79 -19.04 1.96
C ALA A 238 43.98 -19.11 1.01
N SER A 239 44.93 -18.18 1.16
CA SER A 239 46.21 -18.20 0.46
C SER A 239 47.03 -19.40 0.87
N PRO A 240 47.67 -20.11 -0.06
CA PRO A 240 48.59 -21.20 0.28
C PRO A 240 49.90 -20.66 0.85
N ARG A 241 50.25 -21.08 2.07
CA ARG A 241 51.56 -20.82 2.70
C ARG A 241 52.65 -21.44 1.86
N ARG A 242 53.58 -20.62 1.36
CA ARG A 242 54.88 -21.03 0.78
C ARG A 242 55.72 -21.66 1.88
N ARG A 243 56.02 -22.94 1.71
CA ARG A 243 57.11 -23.63 2.46
C ARG A 243 58.43 -23.13 1.92
N SER A 244 59.23 -22.45 2.73
CA SER A 244 60.61 -22.18 2.47
C SER A 244 61.42 -23.42 2.82
N ALA A 245 62.07 -23.98 1.79
CA ALA A 245 63.05 -25.06 1.94
C ALA A 245 64.33 -24.52 2.58
N GLY A 246 64.74 -25.14 3.68
CA GLY A 246 66.03 -24.90 4.29
C GLY A 246 67.16 -25.41 3.38
N LYS A 247 68.26 -24.68 3.30
CA LYS A 247 69.55 -25.19 2.89
C LYS A 247 70.47 -25.12 4.09
N SER A 248 70.98 -26.31 4.45
CA SER A 248 72.15 -26.50 5.31
C SER A 248 73.40 -25.98 4.59
N VAL A 249 74.28 -25.34 5.27
CA VAL A 249 75.72 -25.61 5.47
C VAL A 249 76.10 -24.87 6.77
#